data_9245adde480ba42bcf5e4529feacc1a0
#
_entry.id   9245adde480ba42bcf5e4529feacc1a0
#
_cell.length_a   1.000
_cell.length_b   1.000
_cell.length_c   1.000
_cell.angle_alpha   90.00
_cell.angle_beta   90.00
_cell.angle_gamma   90.00
#
_symmetry.space_group_name_H-M   'P 1'
#
loop_
_entity.id
_entity.type
_entity.pdbx_description
1 polymer ?
#
loop_
_entity_poly.entity_id
_entity_poly.type
_entity_poly.pdbx_seq_one_letter_code
_entity_poly.pdbx_strand_id
1 'polypeptide(L)'
;MTDRSSFYQNLAHTRWGLDPLIHTPSFVRSQSAFLFTSIMAGAALFLPSAAALSKRLSRHCKWLAKRVFTHRHRSVEIVLAFMVNVPWMSPGDRLGDDDTCSYIAMALTVALDLSLNKIVSPSSSFDQEQMNRLARAECIDAKRALHMDGFGEIDPSSEWGLRLLRRRERAWIALYVVERGYV
;
A
#
# COMPACT_ATOMS: atom_id res chain seq x y z
N MET A 1 -8.45 -21.14 -10.63
CA MET A 1 -8.25 -21.04 -9.19
C MET A 1 -6.74 -21.03 -8.92
N THR A 2 -6.07 -20.05 -9.50
CA THR A 2 -4.63 -19.82 -9.49
C THR A 2 -4.39 -18.59 -8.62
N ASP A 3 -3.84 -18.58 -7.72
CA ASP A 3 -2.98 -19.22 -6.76
C ASP A 3 -2.44 -18.13 -5.83
N ARG A 4 -3.32 -17.72 -4.92
CA ARG A 4 -3.02 -16.85 -3.77
C ARG A 4 -1.84 -17.41 -2.98
N SER A 5 -1.75 -18.75 -2.93
CA SER A 5 -0.65 -19.50 -2.34
C SER A 5 0.67 -19.14 -3.03
N SER A 6 0.69 -19.06 -4.35
CA SER A 6 1.91 -18.79 -5.13
C SER A 6 2.49 -17.40 -4.88
N PHE A 7 1.66 -16.33 -4.80
CA PHE A 7 2.16 -15.00 -4.49
C PHE A 7 2.78 -14.95 -3.09
N TYR A 8 2.06 -15.41 -2.07
CA TYR A 8 2.56 -15.37 -0.70
C TYR A 8 3.70 -16.37 -0.43
N GLN A 9 3.79 -17.46 -1.19
CA GLN A 9 4.88 -18.43 -1.07
C GLN A 9 6.16 -17.97 -1.77
N ASN A 10 6.05 -17.47 -2.99
CA ASN A 10 7.21 -17.13 -3.81
C ASN A 10 7.70 -15.69 -3.59
N LEU A 11 6.82 -14.80 -3.12
CA LEU A 11 7.10 -13.38 -2.91
C LEU A 11 7.10 -13.00 -1.43
N ALA A 12 7.46 -13.95 -0.55
CA ALA A 12 7.51 -13.71 0.89
C ALA A 12 8.38 -12.51 1.28
N HIS A 13 9.46 -12.28 0.56
CA HIS A 13 10.39 -11.15 0.75
C HIS A 13 9.83 -9.81 0.27
N THR A 14 8.76 -9.82 -0.52
CA THR A 14 8.07 -8.60 -1.01
C THR A 14 6.73 -8.37 -0.30
N ARG A 15 6.45 -9.09 0.77
CA ARG A 15 5.20 -8.95 1.57
C ARG A 15 5.07 -7.63 2.32
N TRP A 16 5.82 -6.66 1.95
CA TRP A 16 6.01 -5.40 2.62
C TRP A 16 4.67 -4.71 2.85
N GLY A 17 4.19 -4.76 4.08
CA GLY A 17 2.92 -4.21 4.48
C GLY A 17 1.66 -5.03 4.16
N LEU A 18 1.74 -6.07 3.34
CA LEU A 18 0.60 -6.94 3.04
C LEU A 18 0.29 -7.90 4.21
N ASP A 19 -0.98 -7.91 4.63
CA ASP A 19 -1.50 -8.84 5.64
C ASP A 19 -2.43 -9.85 4.96
N PRO A 20 -2.12 -11.16 4.97
CA PRO A 20 -2.95 -12.18 4.32
C PRO A 20 -4.38 -12.26 4.84
N LEU A 21 -4.62 -11.81 6.07
CA LEU A 21 -5.94 -11.81 6.70
C LEU A 21 -6.80 -10.61 6.26
N ILE A 22 -6.16 -9.47 5.93
CA ILE A 22 -6.83 -8.29 5.38
C ILE A 22 -6.88 -8.40 3.85
N HIS A 23 -5.71 -8.56 3.21
CA HIS A 23 -5.57 -8.52 1.77
C HIS A 23 -6.01 -9.83 1.11
N THR A 24 -7.23 -10.24 1.41
CA THR A 24 -7.88 -11.35 0.69
C THR A 24 -8.18 -10.93 -0.75
N PRO A 25 -8.31 -11.86 -1.71
CA PRO A 25 -8.61 -11.51 -3.10
C PRO A 25 -9.88 -10.66 -3.26
N SER A 26 -10.93 -10.95 -2.47
CA SER A 26 -12.17 -10.16 -2.46
C SER A 26 -11.94 -8.75 -1.94
N PHE A 27 -11.23 -8.60 -0.82
CA PHE A 27 -10.91 -7.30 -0.24
C PHE A 27 -10.07 -6.46 -1.22
N VAL A 28 -8.95 -7.01 -1.70
CA VAL A 28 -8.06 -6.27 -2.60
C VAL A 28 -8.78 -5.84 -3.88
N ARG A 29 -9.60 -6.73 -4.46
CA ARG A 29 -10.36 -6.43 -5.67
C ARG A 29 -11.40 -5.32 -5.45
N SER A 30 -12.02 -5.27 -4.27
CA SER A 30 -12.99 -4.22 -3.94
C SER A 30 -12.33 -2.88 -3.60
N GLN A 31 -11.15 -2.90 -2.99
CA GLN A 31 -10.47 -1.69 -2.52
C GLN A 31 -9.58 -1.03 -3.59
N SER A 32 -8.85 -1.81 -4.37
CA SER A 32 -7.90 -1.25 -5.33
C SER A 32 -7.64 -2.16 -6.52
N ALA A 33 -8.14 -1.76 -7.68
CA ALA A 33 -7.79 -2.41 -8.94
C ALA A 33 -6.28 -2.36 -9.22
N PHE A 34 -5.60 -1.29 -8.77
CA PHE A 34 -4.16 -1.14 -8.95
C PHE A 34 -3.40 -2.17 -8.12
N LEU A 35 -3.70 -2.33 -6.81
CA LEU A 35 -3.06 -3.34 -5.99
C LEU A 35 -3.37 -4.75 -6.49
N PHE A 36 -4.62 -5.01 -6.86
CA PHE A 36 -5.00 -6.31 -7.41
C PHE A 36 -4.19 -6.67 -8.65
N THR A 37 -4.09 -5.73 -9.60
CA THR A 37 -3.31 -5.94 -10.83
C THR A 37 -1.83 -6.10 -10.55
N SER A 38 -1.28 -5.34 -9.60
CA SER A 38 0.14 -5.41 -9.19
C SER A 38 0.49 -6.78 -8.62
N ILE A 39 -0.35 -7.31 -7.73
CA ILE A 39 -0.18 -8.66 -7.17
C ILE A 39 -0.24 -9.73 -8.28
N MET A 40 -1.20 -9.60 -9.20
CA MET A 40 -1.32 -10.53 -10.32
C MET A 40 -0.14 -10.45 -11.29
N ALA A 41 0.38 -9.24 -11.55
CA ALA A 41 1.56 -9.03 -12.38
C ALA A 41 2.81 -9.70 -11.78
N GLY A 42 3.04 -9.48 -10.47
CA GLY A 42 4.12 -10.12 -9.73
C GLY A 42 3.99 -11.65 -9.72
N ALA A 43 2.81 -12.19 -9.43
CA ALA A 43 2.57 -13.63 -9.44
C ALA A 43 2.81 -14.26 -10.83
N ALA A 44 2.43 -13.57 -11.91
CA ALA A 44 2.59 -14.05 -13.28
C ALA A 44 4.06 -14.16 -13.71
N LEU A 45 4.99 -13.45 -13.07
CA LEU A 45 6.43 -13.54 -13.36
C LEU A 45 7.00 -14.94 -13.04
N PHE A 46 6.41 -15.64 -12.07
CA PHE A 46 6.87 -16.96 -11.64
C PHE A 46 6.20 -18.10 -12.40
N LEU A 47 5.38 -17.81 -13.39
CA LEU A 47 4.70 -18.78 -14.23
C LEU A 47 5.25 -18.67 -15.67
N PRO A 48 6.10 -19.60 -16.14
CA PRO A 48 6.69 -19.54 -17.49
C PRO A 48 5.63 -19.44 -18.60
N SER A 49 4.49 -20.11 -18.41
CA SER A 49 3.35 -20.09 -19.36
C SER A 49 2.61 -18.73 -19.36
N ALA A 50 2.85 -17.87 -18.40
CA ALA A 50 2.14 -16.59 -18.22
C ALA A 50 2.95 -15.37 -18.63
N ALA A 51 4.08 -15.52 -19.33
CA ALA A 51 4.96 -14.41 -19.70
C ALA A 51 4.25 -13.30 -20.49
N ALA A 52 3.38 -13.66 -21.45
CA ALA A 52 2.59 -12.70 -22.22
C ALA A 52 1.57 -11.96 -21.32
N LEU A 53 0.97 -12.68 -20.35
CA LEU A 53 0.05 -12.11 -19.38
C LEU A 53 0.79 -11.12 -18.44
N SER A 54 1.96 -11.48 -17.95
CA SER A 54 2.79 -10.61 -17.11
C SER A 54 3.08 -9.28 -17.80
N LYS A 55 3.53 -9.29 -19.07
CA LYS A 55 3.75 -8.06 -19.86
C LYS A 55 2.49 -7.19 -20.00
N ARG A 56 1.33 -7.83 -20.20
CA ARG A 56 0.05 -7.10 -20.30
C ARG A 56 -0.35 -6.48 -18.97
N LEU A 57 -0.21 -7.22 -17.86
CA LEU A 57 -0.49 -6.74 -16.53
C LEU A 57 0.44 -5.59 -16.11
N SER A 58 1.75 -5.71 -16.40
CA SER A 58 2.71 -4.64 -16.11
C SER A 58 2.37 -3.33 -16.87
N ARG A 59 1.98 -3.43 -18.14
CA ARG A 59 1.48 -2.25 -18.89
C ARG A 59 0.21 -1.67 -18.28
N HIS A 60 -0.69 -2.53 -17.82
CA HIS A 60 -1.90 -2.08 -17.16
C HIS A 60 -1.62 -1.44 -15.80
N CYS A 61 -0.64 -1.94 -15.02
CA CYS A 61 -0.16 -1.28 -13.80
C CYS A 61 0.34 0.13 -14.07
N LYS A 62 1.15 0.34 -15.12
CA LYS A 62 1.62 1.69 -15.51
C LYS A 62 0.46 2.62 -15.86
N TRP A 63 -0.56 2.13 -16.54
CA TRP A 63 -1.75 2.91 -16.84
C TRP A 63 -2.56 3.25 -15.57
N LEU A 64 -2.74 2.29 -14.66
CA LEU A 64 -3.42 2.51 -13.38
C LEU A 64 -2.65 3.50 -12.50
N ALA A 65 -1.32 3.43 -12.44
CA ALA A 65 -0.48 4.38 -11.73
C ALA A 65 -0.71 5.83 -12.21
N LYS A 66 -0.76 6.04 -13.53
CA LYS A 66 -1.08 7.35 -14.11
C LYS A 66 -2.47 7.83 -13.70
N ARG A 67 -3.47 6.94 -13.70
CA ARG A 67 -4.83 7.27 -13.27
C ARG A 67 -4.92 7.65 -11.81
N VAL A 68 -4.20 6.94 -10.94
CA VAL A 68 -4.12 7.28 -9.51
C VAL A 68 -3.69 8.73 -9.33
N PHE A 69 -2.65 9.15 -10.04
CA PHE A 69 -2.16 10.52 -9.99
C PHE A 69 -3.20 11.53 -10.53
N THR A 70 -3.73 11.28 -11.73
CA THR A 70 -4.66 12.20 -12.42
C THR A 70 -5.96 12.40 -11.64
N HIS A 71 -6.50 11.34 -11.03
CA HIS A 71 -7.77 11.38 -10.31
C HIS A 71 -7.60 11.56 -8.79
N ARG A 72 -6.37 11.69 -8.30
CA ARG A 72 -6.04 11.85 -6.89
C ARG A 72 -6.65 10.75 -6.00
N HIS A 73 -6.69 9.51 -6.52
CA HIS A 73 -7.10 8.38 -5.70
C HIS A 73 -6.10 8.14 -4.58
N ARG A 74 -6.62 7.93 -3.35
CA ARG A 74 -5.81 7.75 -2.15
C ARG A 74 -6.36 6.62 -1.33
N SER A 75 -5.54 5.62 -1.07
CA SER A 75 -5.79 4.56 -0.09
C SER A 75 -4.47 3.90 0.30
N VAL A 76 -4.49 3.18 1.41
CA VAL A 76 -3.33 2.39 1.85
C VAL A 76 -2.97 1.34 0.79
N GLU A 77 -3.96 0.76 0.13
CA GLU A 77 -3.78 -0.21 -0.95
C GLU A 77 -3.06 0.39 -2.17
N ILE A 78 -3.22 1.68 -2.44
CA ILE A 78 -2.48 2.36 -3.51
C ILE A 78 -1.00 2.49 -3.15
N VAL A 79 -0.68 2.84 -1.90
CA VAL A 79 0.71 2.86 -1.42
C VAL A 79 1.33 1.48 -1.56
N LEU A 80 0.63 0.43 -1.10
CA LEU A 80 1.07 -0.96 -1.24
C LEU A 80 1.24 -1.37 -2.71
N ALA A 81 0.36 -0.90 -3.61
CA ALA A 81 0.45 -1.20 -5.04
C ALA A 81 1.74 -0.65 -5.65
N PHE A 82 2.10 0.59 -5.35
CA PHE A 82 3.38 1.15 -5.79
C PHE A 82 4.55 0.32 -5.28
N MET A 83 4.58 -0.02 -3.99
CA MET A 83 5.66 -0.80 -3.40
C MET A 83 5.77 -2.22 -3.98
N VAL A 84 4.64 -2.89 -4.23
CA VAL A 84 4.63 -4.24 -4.84
C VAL A 84 5.22 -4.22 -6.24
N ASN A 85 5.09 -3.14 -6.99
CA ASN A 85 5.66 -3.04 -8.34
C ASN A 85 7.18 -2.80 -8.35
N VAL A 86 7.72 -2.07 -7.37
CA VAL A 86 9.13 -1.63 -7.36
C VAL A 86 10.13 -2.76 -7.65
N PRO A 87 10.09 -3.94 -6.99
CA PRO A 87 11.07 -5.00 -7.23
C PRO A 87 11.01 -5.65 -8.62
N TRP A 88 9.92 -5.43 -9.35
CA TRP A 88 9.63 -6.12 -10.62
C TRP A 88 9.56 -5.16 -11.81
N MET A 89 9.97 -3.93 -11.61
CA MET A 89 10.02 -2.96 -12.68
C MET A 89 11.12 -3.35 -13.65
N SER A 90 10.75 -3.51 -14.92
CA SER A 90 11.75 -3.70 -15.96
C SER A 90 12.59 -2.41 -16.06
N PRO A 91 13.92 -2.50 -16.08
CA PRO A 91 14.73 -1.36 -16.44
C PRO A 91 14.26 -0.85 -17.80
N GLY A 92 14.23 0.46 -17.97
CA GLY A 92 13.86 1.07 -19.25
C GLY A 92 14.90 0.76 -20.34
N ASP A 93 14.50 0.98 -21.59
CA ASP A 93 15.40 0.79 -22.76
C ASP A 93 16.53 1.82 -22.79
N ARG A 94 16.45 2.88 -21.99
CA ARG A 94 17.44 3.95 -21.89
C ARG A 94 17.83 4.22 -20.44
N LEU A 95 19.06 4.71 -20.25
CA LEU A 95 19.47 5.26 -18.94
C LEU A 95 18.51 6.40 -18.56
N GLY A 96 17.82 6.25 -17.40
CA GLY A 96 16.83 7.22 -16.93
C GLY A 96 15.36 6.84 -17.20
N ASP A 97 15.09 5.77 -17.94
CA ASP A 97 13.71 5.26 -18.13
C ASP A 97 13.22 4.40 -16.93
N ASP A 98 13.96 4.39 -15.83
CA ASP A 98 13.58 3.68 -14.62
C ASP A 98 12.53 4.46 -13.83
N ASP A 99 11.33 3.91 -13.76
CA ASP A 99 10.20 4.50 -13.02
C ASP A 99 10.27 4.25 -11.49
N THR A 100 11.31 3.57 -10.98
CA THR A 100 11.39 3.15 -9.57
C THR A 100 11.31 4.33 -8.61
N CYS A 101 12.15 5.36 -8.82
CA CYS A 101 12.12 6.57 -7.99
C CYS A 101 10.77 7.29 -8.07
N SER A 102 10.16 7.32 -9.26
CA SER A 102 8.83 7.91 -9.45
C SER A 102 7.76 7.18 -8.67
N TYR A 103 7.79 5.84 -8.66
CA TYR A 103 6.84 5.02 -7.90
C TYR A 103 7.01 5.21 -6.39
N ILE A 104 8.25 5.26 -5.89
CA ILE A 104 8.54 5.52 -4.48
C ILE A 104 8.05 6.92 -4.09
N ALA A 105 8.33 7.94 -4.89
CA ALA A 105 7.88 9.30 -4.64
C ALA A 105 6.34 9.42 -4.64
N MET A 106 5.66 8.74 -5.56
CA MET A 106 4.19 8.70 -5.59
C MET A 106 3.61 7.95 -4.38
N ALA A 107 4.21 6.83 -3.98
CA ALA A 107 3.81 6.11 -2.78
C ALA A 107 3.96 7.00 -1.53
N LEU A 108 5.09 7.71 -1.41
CA LEU A 108 5.34 8.64 -0.31
C LEU A 108 4.33 9.79 -0.29
N THR A 109 4.04 10.40 -1.44
CA THR A 109 3.04 11.46 -1.55
C THR A 109 1.67 10.98 -1.07
N VAL A 110 1.20 9.82 -1.54
CA VAL A 110 -0.08 9.26 -1.10
C VAL A 110 -0.07 8.91 0.39
N ALA A 111 1.04 8.36 0.90
CA ALA A 111 1.19 8.01 2.31
C ALA A 111 1.11 9.25 3.22
N LEU A 112 1.76 10.35 2.84
CA LEU A 112 1.71 11.62 3.58
C LEU A 112 0.31 12.25 3.52
N ASP A 113 -0.35 12.22 2.37
CA ASP A 113 -1.73 12.67 2.22
C ASP A 113 -2.71 11.91 3.12
N LEU A 114 -2.46 10.62 3.34
CA LEU A 114 -3.21 9.78 4.28
C LEU A 114 -2.72 9.91 5.73
N SER A 115 -1.69 10.71 6.00
CA SER A 115 -1.08 10.82 7.32
C SER A 115 -0.59 9.47 7.88
N LEU A 116 -0.01 8.61 7.03
CA LEU A 116 0.53 7.31 7.47
C LEU A 116 1.78 7.47 8.33
N ASN A 117 2.48 8.59 8.20
CA ASN A 117 3.64 8.97 9.01
C ASN A 117 3.29 9.31 10.47
N LYS A 118 2.00 9.41 10.81
CA LYS A 118 1.54 9.79 12.15
C LYS A 118 1.28 8.57 13.01
N ILE A 119 1.60 8.69 14.30
CA ILE A 119 1.31 7.68 15.32
C ILE A 119 -0.21 7.62 15.55
N VAL A 120 -0.78 6.44 15.44
CA VAL A 120 -2.20 6.25 15.74
C VAL A 120 -2.39 6.17 17.24
N SER A 121 -3.22 7.06 17.79
CA SER A 121 -3.53 7.06 19.22
C SER A 121 -4.99 6.65 19.46
N PRO A 122 -5.25 5.88 20.53
CA PRO A 122 -6.61 5.52 20.92
C PRO A 122 -7.42 6.76 21.27
N SER A 123 -8.67 6.82 20.84
CA SER A 123 -9.58 7.95 21.06
C SER A 123 -9.86 8.27 22.55
N SER A 124 -9.58 7.31 23.45
CA SER A 124 -9.84 7.40 24.89
C SER A 124 -8.65 7.88 25.75
N SER A 125 -7.46 8.05 25.16
CA SER A 125 -6.21 8.29 25.91
C SER A 125 -5.79 9.76 25.98
N PHE A 126 -6.63 10.68 25.52
CA PHE A 126 -6.26 12.07 25.45
C PHE A 126 -6.74 12.86 26.67
N ASP A 127 -5.85 13.02 27.64
CA ASP A 127 -5.90 14.17 28.53
C ASP A 127 -5.62 15.43 27.71
N GLN A 128 -6.70 16.16 27.46
CA GLN A 128 -6.90 17.12 26.35
C GLN A 128 -5.99 18.33 26.36
N GLU A 129 -5.34 18.68 27.44
CA GLU A 129 -4.67 19.99 27.55
C GLU A 129 -3.15 19.97 27.35
N GLN A 130 -2.44 18.95 27.76
CA GLN A 130 -0.97 18.91 27.61
C GLN A 130 -0.47 18.32 26.29
N MET A 131 -1.21 17.42 25.67
CA MET A 131 -0.88 16.82 24.35
C MET A 131 -1.24 17.74 23.17
N ASN A 132 -1.90 18.86 23.42
CA ASN A 132 -2.54 19.68 22.37
C ASN A 132 -1.59 20.47 21.46
N ARG A 133 -0.32 20.61 21.76
CA ARG A 133 0.60 21.41 20.93
C ARG A 133 1.65 20.62 20.17
N LEU A 134 2.23 19.58 20.74
CA LEU A 134 3.22 18.73 20.05
C LEU A 134 2.58 17.49 19.42
N ALA A 135 1.63 16.85 20.09
CA ALA A 135 1.01 15.62 19.63
C ALA A 135 0.11 15.78 18.39
N ARG A 136 -0.46 16.96 18.13
CA ARG A 136 -1.29 17.18 16.92
C ARG A 136 -0.49 17.07 15.61
N ALA A 137 0.79 17.39 15.64
CA ALA A 137 1.64 17.28 14.46
C ALA A 137 2.05 15.83 14.18
N GLU A 138 2.22 15.02 15.23
CA GLU A 138 2.81 13.68 15.15
C GLU A 138 1.81 12.54 15.32
N CYS A 139 0.60 12.81 15.84
CA CYS A 139 -0.42 11.82 16.12
C CYS A 139 -1.68 12.00 15.27
N ILE A 140 -2.39 10.92 15.05
CA ILE A 140 -3.72 10.90 14.44
C ILE A 140 -4.65 10.06 15.32
N ASP A 141 -5.87 10.54 15.55
CA ASP A 141 -6.91 9.79 16.23
C ASP A 141 -7.31 8.53 15.44
N ALA A 142 -7.49 7.39 16.14
CA ALA A 142 -7.80 6.11 15.54
C ALA A 142 -9.08 6.11 14.71
N LYS A 143 -10.15 6.76 15.19
CA LYS A 143 -11.42 6.86 14.46
C LYS A 143 -11.27 7.70 13.20
N ARG A 144 -10.53 8.82 13.30
CA ARG A 144 -10.20 9.65 12.14
C ARG A 144 -9.36 8.89 11.11
N ALA A 145 -8.39 8.10 11.56
CA ALA A 145 -7.55 7.29 10.67
C ALA A 145 -8.39 6.28 9.89
N LEU A 146 -9.31 5.55 10.54
CA LEU A 146 -10.23 4.63 9.88
C LEU A 146 -11.17 5.36 8.92
N HIS A 147 -11.69 6.52 9.30
CA HIS A 147 -12.54 7.32 8.43
C HIS A 147 -11.82 7.75 7.14
N MET A 148 -10.56 8.18 7.24
CA MET A 148 -9.73 8.53 6.08
C MET A 148 -9.49 7.34 5.14
N ASP A 149 -9.48 6.13 5.66
CA ASP A 149 -9.32 4.89 4.88
C ASP A 149 -10.65 4.35 4.31
N GLY A 150 -11.77 5.01 4.56
CA GLY A 150 -13.10 4.57 4.13
C GLY A 150 -13.77 3.55 5.04
N PHE A 151 -13.28 3.39 6.28
CA PHE A 151 -13.79 2.46 7.30
C PHE A 151 -14.37 3.18 8.52
N GLY A 152 -14.98 4.35 8.33
CA GLY A 152 -15.49 5.20 9.42
C GLY A 152 -16.53 4.56 10.33
N GLU A 153 -17.25 3.55 9.85
CA GLU A 153 -18.28 2.82 10.60
C GLU A 153 -17.68 1.72 11.50
N ILE A 154 -16.37 1.43 11.38
CA ILE A 154 -15.73 0.38 12.14
C ILE A 154 -15.25 0.93 13.48
N ASP A 155 -15.57 0.20 14.57
CA ASP A 155 -15.05 0.52 15.89
C ASP A 155 -13.54 0.32 15.93
N PRO A 156 -12.75 1.38 16.25
CA PRO A 156 -11.29 1.29 16.35
C PRO A 156 -10.80 0.28 17.39
N SER A 157 -11.61 -0.01 18.43
CA SER A 157 -11.26 -0.96 19.50
C SER A 157 -11.55 -2.42 19.12
N SER A 158 -12.33 -2.65 18.07
CA SER A 158 -12.61 -4.00 17.57
C SER A 158 -11.34 -4.68 17.03
N GLU A 159 -11.30 -6.00 17.02
CA GLU A 159 -10.19 -6.76 16.45
C GLU A 159 -9.93 -6.38 14.99
N TRP A 160 -10.99 -6.19 14.21
CA TRP A 160 -10.89 -5.76 12.82
C TRP A 160 -10.39 -4.32 12.69
N GLY A 161 -10.90 -3.40 13.53
CA GLY A 161 -10.45 -2.00 13.57
C GLY A 161 -8.97 -1.89 13.90
N LEU A 162 -8.51 -2.58 14.95
CA LEU A 162 -7.10 -2.64 15.33
C LEU A 162 -6.22 -3.22 14.20
N ARG A 163 -6.70 -4.22 13.49
CA ARG A 163 -5.98 -4.82 12.37
C ARG A 163 -5.85 -3.85 11.20
N LEU A 164 -6.91 -3.10 10.89
CA LEU A 164 -6.89 -2.05 9.86
C LEU A 164 -5.93 -0.90 10.23
N LEU A 165 -5.90 -0.50 11.50
CA LEU A 165 -4.95 0.52 11.96
C LEU A 165 -3.51 0.03 11.85
N ARG A 166 -3.21 -1.19 12.27
CA ARG A 166 -1.88 -1.82 12.10
C ARG A 166 -1.48 -1.97 10.63
N ARG A 167 -2.44 -2.08 9.70
CA ARG A 167 -2.18 -2.05 8.25
C ARG A 167 -1.53 -0.72 7.83
N ARG A 168 -2.00 0.40 8.36
CA ARG A 168 -1.42 1.73 8.10
C ARG A 168 0.03 1.81 8.55
N GLU A 169 0.28 1.41 9.80
CA GLU A 169 1.61 1.41 10.39
C GLU A 169 2.58 0.52 9.60
N ARG A 170 2.14 -0.70 9.25
CA ARG A 170 2.94 -1.61 8.43
C ARG A 170 3.25 -1.02 7.05
N ALA A 171 2.27 -0.40 6.40
CA ALA A 171 2.48 0.22 5.10
C ALA A 171 3.51 1.36 5.17
N TRP A 172 3.48 2.18 6.23
CA TRP A 172 4.45 3.24 6.43
C TRP A 172 5.87 2.71 6.67
N ILE A 173 6.01 1.75 7.59
CA ILE A 173 7.31 1.12 7.88
C ILE A 173 7.87 0.44 6.63
N ALA A 174 7.03 -0.29 5.91
CA ALA A 174 7.43 -0.96 4.68
C ALA A 174 7.88 0.04 3.61
N LEU A 175 7.16 1.16 3.45
CA LEU A 175 7.55 2.22 2.51
C LEU A 175 8.90 2.84 2.87
N TYR A 176 9.14 3.08 4.16
CA TYR A 176 10.44 3.57 4.64
C TYR A 176 11.58 2.61 4.27
N VAL A 177 11.36 1.29 4.47
CA VAL A 177 12.37 0.27 4.13
C VAL A 177 12.61 0.22 2.62
N VAL A 178 11.54 0.30 1.80
CA VAL A 178 11.67 0.33 0.33
C VAL A 178 12.45 1.56 -0.12
N GLU A 179 12.10 2.72 0.39
CA GLU A 179 12.77 3.98 0.03
C GLU A 179 14.27 3.90 0.34
N ARG A 180 14.65 3.40 1.52
CA ARG A 180 16.06 3.26 1.90
C ARG A 180 16.82 2.17 1.16
N GLY A 181 16.13 1.19 0.64
CA GLY A 181 16.74 0.09 -0.10
C GLY A 181 17.01 0.40 -1.59
N TYR A 182 16.37 1.44 -2.15
CA TYR A 182 16.48 1.82 -3.57
C TYR A 182 17.04 3.23 -3.80
N VAL A 183 17.33 3.97 -2.74
CA VAL A 183 18.00 5.26 -2.72
C VAL A 183 19.34 5.11 -2.01
#